data_28ccf0df53eaac79bf29860d7362df00
#
_entry.id   28ccf0df53eaac79bf29860d7362df00
#
_cell.length_a   1.000
_cell.length_b   1.000
_cell.length_c   1.000
_cell.angle_alpha   90.00
_cell.angle_beta   90.00
_cell.angle_gamma   90.00
#
_symmetry.space_group_name_H-M   'P 1'
#
loop_
_entity.id
_entity.type
_entity.pdbx_description
1 polymer ?
#
loop_
_entity_poly.entity_id
_entity_poly.type
_entity_poly.pdbx_seq_one_letter_code
_entity_poly.pdbx_strand_id
1 'polypeptide(L)'
;MLINIASTSAIYAILSLNNLALYMSYLQIVGSFFIFKARGGVPAWGPFTLGKWGYAINIYAMCFLAFIIIWLPFPPYLPVTGENMNYSGPIFGFVLCAALLDWFFWGHKRFSVPTKSSVFEEE
;
A
#
# COMPACT_ATOMS: atom_id res chain seq x y z
N MET A 1 3.67 -6.10 35.45
CA MET A 1 3.20 -7.12 34.49
C MET A 1 2.23 -6.56 33.44
N LEU A 2 1.19 -5.81 33.81
CA LEU A 2 0.23 -5.16 32.88
C LEU A 2 0.88 -4.16 31.89
N ILE A 3 1.85 -3.39 32.34
CA ILE A 3 2.57 -2.41 31.50
C ILE A 3 3.38 -3.11 30.39
N ASN A 4 3.96 -4.28 30.67
CA ASN A 4 4.69 -5.05 29.66
C ASN A 4 3.78 -5.62 28.58
N ILE A 5 2.58 -6.07 28.93
CA ILE A 5 1.62 -6.63 27.97
C ILE A 5 1.08 -5.52 27.07
N ALA A 6 0.72 -4.37 27.63
CA ALA A 6 0.26 -3.21 26.87
C ALA A 6 1.37 -2.68 25.92
N SER A 7 2.62 -2.65 26.37
CA SER A 7 3.78 -2.27 25.55
C SER A 7 4.00 -3.25 24.40
N THR A 8 3.87 -4.55 24.63
CA THR A 8 4.06 -5.57 23.61
C THR A 8 2.96 -5.49 22.54
N SER A 9 1.70 -5.36 22.93
CA SER A 9 0.57 -5.22 21.99
C SER A 9 0.69 -3.94 21.15
N ALA A 10 1.13 -2.82 21.76
CA ALA A 10 1.37 -1.58 21.04
C ALA A 10 2.49 -1.72 19.99
N ILE A 11 3.58 -2.40 20.32
CA ILE A 11 4.68 -2.66 19.40
C ILE A 11 4.21 -3.50 18.21
N TYR A 12 3.47 -4.58 18.46
CA TYR A 12 2.91 -5.41 17.38
C TYR A 12 1.95 -4.63 16.49
N ALA A 13 1.10 -3.77 17.05
CA ALA A 13 0.21 -2.92 16.29
C ALA A 13 0.98 -1.94 15.38
N ILE A 14 2.04 -1.31 15.88
CA ILE A 14 2.87 -0.38 15.12
C ILE A 14 3.61 -1.12 13.99
N LEU A 15 4.21 -2.28 14.27
CA LEU A 15 4.89 -3.08 13.26
C LEU A 15 3.93 -3.58 12.17
N SER A 16 2.74 -4.05 12.56
CA SER A 16 1.70 -4.47 11.62
C SER A 16 1.20 -3.32 10.76
N LEU A 17 1.00 -2.13 11.35
CA LEU A 17 0.59 -0.93 10.63
C LEU A 17 1.64 -0.50 9.60
N ASN A 18 2.92 -0.50 9.98
CA ASN A 18 4.02 -0.16 9.10
C ASN A 18 4.11 -1.12 7.89
N ASN A 19 4.01 -2.43 8.16
CA ASN A 19 4.01 -3.43 7.10
C ASN A 19 2.79 -3.29 6.18
N LEU A 20 1.60 -3.05 6.75
CA LEU A 20 0.38 -2.87 5.98
C LEU A 20 0.47 -1.67 5.03
N ALA A 21 0.99 -0.54 5.52
CA ALA A 21 1.22 0.66 4.71
C ALA A 21 2.23 0.39 3.58
N LEU A 22 3.30 -0.34 3.87
CA LEU A 22 4.33 -0.71 2.90
C LEU A 22 3.75 -1.60 1.78
N TYR A 23 3.03 -2.66 2.14
CA TYR A 23 2.42 -3.56 1.15
C TYR A 23 1.35 -2.86 0.31
N MET A 24 0.59 -1.95 0.91
CA MET A 24 -0.41 -1.15 0.18
C MET A 24 0.26 -0.22 -0.84
N SER A 25 1.38 0.39 -0.50
CA SER A 25 2.18 1.21 -1.42
C SER A 25 2.70 0.38 -2.60
N TYR A 26 3.22 -0.81 -2.34
CA TYR A 26 3.66 -1.71 -3.42
C TYR A 26 2.50 -2.16 -4.31
N LEU A 27 1.36 -2.50 -3.73
CA LEU A 27 0.16 -2.86 -4.50
C LEU A 27 -0.26 -1.73 -5.42
N GLN A 28 -0.20 -0.49 -4.95
CA GLN A 28 -0.53 0.71 -5.74
C GLN A 28 0.43 0.89 -6.93
N ILE A 29 1.74 0.72 -6.70
CA ILE A 29 2.76 0.86 -7.75
C ILE A 29 2.58 -0.24 -8.82
N VAL A 30 2.50 -1.50 -8.40
CA VAL A 30 2.34 -2.64 -9.33
C VAL A 30 1.01 -2.56 -10.07
N GLY A 31 -0.07 -2.17 -9.37
CA GLY A 31 -1.39 -1.97 -9.96
C GLY A 31 -1.43 -0.84 -10.98
N SER A 32 -0.84 0.30 -10.67
CA SER A 32 -0.73 1.43 -11.59
C SER A 32 0.06 1.07 -12.86
N PHE A 33 1.17 0.37 -12.69
CA PHE A 33 1.97 -0.13 -13.80
C PHE A 33 1.20 -1.13 -14.68
N PHE A 34 0.44 -2.03 -14.04
CA PHE A 34 -0.40 -2.99 -14.75
C PHE A 34 -1.48 -2.29 -15.58
N ILE A 35 -2.19 -1.32 -15.00
CA ILE A 35 -3.22 -0.52 -15.68
C ILE A 35 -2.61 0.27 -16.84
N PHE A 36 -1.45 0.90 -16.62
CA PHE A 36 -0.75 1.66 -17.66
C PHE A 36 -0.40 0.77 -18.86
N LYS A 37 0.13 -0.41 -18.60
CA LYS A 37 0.46 -1.39 -19.63
C LYS A 37 -0.78 -1.95 -20.36
N ALA A 38 -1.87 -2.19 -19.61
CA ALA A 38 -3.13 -2.65 -20.18
C ALA A 38 -3.79 -1.61 -21.10
N ARG A 39 -3.55 -0.32 -20.86
CA ARG A 39 -4.02 0.79 -21.72
C ARG A 39 -3.13 1.05 -22.94
N GLY A 40 -2.18 0.16 -23.21
CA GLY A 40 -1.27 0.30 -24.37
C GLY A 40 -0.11 1.25 -24.13
N GLY A 41 0.13 1.68 -22.89
CA GLY A 41 1.30 2.45 -22.54
C GLY A 41 2.59 1.64 -22.74
N VAL A 42 3.57 2.22 -23.42
CA VAL A 42 4.89 1.61 -23.57
C VAL A 42 5.83 2.29 -22.57
N PRO A 43 6.15 1.65 -21.45
CA PRO A 43 7.11 2.21 -20.53
C PRO A 43 8.50 2.25 -21.17
N ALA A 44 9.31 3.25 -20.83
CA ALA A 44 10.71 3.26 -21.19
C ALA A 44 11.40 2.08 -20.48
N TRP A 45 11.61 0.99 -21.21
CA TRP A 45 12.24 -0.20 -20.67
C TRP A 45 13.72 0.04 -20.40
N GLY A 46 14.19 -0.42 -19.24
CA GLY A 46 15.61 -0.58 -19.00
C GLY A 46 16.22 -1.71 -19.86
N PRO A 47 17.53 -1.93 -19.77
CA PRO A 47 18.24 -2.95 -20.56
C PRO A 47 17.75 -4.40 -20.27
N PHE A 48 17.05 -4.62 -19.17
CA PHE A 48 16.49 -5.93 -18.79
C PHE A 48 14.98 -5.95 -18.90
N THR A 49 14.44 -6.83 -19.74
CA THR A 49 13.00 -7.03 -19.92
C THR A 49 12.64 -8.49 -19.78
N LEU A 50 11.66 -8.79 -18.92
CA LEU A 50 11.13 -10.15 -18.75
C LEU A 50 10.17 -10.57 -19.88
N GLY A 51 9.92 -9.72 -20.86
CA GLY A 51 9.02 -10.03 -21.98
C GLY A 51 7.60 -10.42 -21.51
N LYS A 52 7.07 -11.52 -22.05
CA LYS A 52 5.71 -12.03 -21.75
C LYS A 52 5.57 -12.51 -20.29
N TRP A 53 6.64 -12.99 -19.67
CA TRP A 53 6.66 -13.47 -18.28
C TRP A 53 6.44 -12.35 -17.27
N GLY A 54 6.79 -11.12 -17.59
CA GLY A 54 6.55 -9.98 -16.71
C GLY A 54 5.08 -9.77 -16.37
N TYR A 55 4.16 -10.16 -17.25
CA TYR A 55 2.72 -10.08 -16.98
C TYR A 55 2.28 -11.08 -15.91
N ALA A 56 2.71 -12.33 -16.04
CA ALA A 56 2.39 -13.39 -15.07
C ALA A 56 2.96 -13.09 -13.69
N ILE A 57 4.19 -12.60 -13.63
CA ILE A 57 4.86 -12.21 -12.36
C ILE A 57 4.13 -11.05 -11.69
N ASN A 58 3.71 -10.03 -12.43
CA ASN A 58 2.96 -8.90 -11.87
C ASN A 58 1.60 -9.33 -11.32
N ILE A 59 0.87 -10.21 -12.01
CA ILE A 59 -0.40 -10.76 -11.52
C ILE A 59 -0.17 -11.55 -10.24
N TYR A 60 0.83 -12.41 -10.20
CA TYR A 60 1.17 -13.17 -9.01
C TYR A 60 1.52 -12.25 -7.84
N ALA A 61 2.35 -11.22 -8.08
CA ALA A 61 2.70 -10.23 -7.07
C ALA A 61 1.47 -9.48 -6.53
N MET A 62 0.55 -9.07 -7.40
CA MET A 62 -0.70 -8.42 -6.98
C MET A 62 -1.58 -9.33 -6.12
N CYS A 63 -1.75 -10.59 -6.51
CA CYS A 63 -2.51 -11.57 -5.73
C CYS A 63 -1.86 -11.82 -4.36
N PHE A 64 -0.55 -11.96 -4.32
CA PHE A 64 0.21 -12.15 -3.09
C PHE A 64 0.10 -10.95 -2.16
N LEU A 65 0.29 -9.74 -2.68
CA LEU A 65 0.16 -8.50 -1.90
C LEU A 65 -1.26 -8.33 -1.37
N ALA A 66 -2.28 -8.56 -2.19
CA ALA A 66 -3.67 -8.52 -1.76
C ALA A 66 -3.96 -9.54 -0.65
N PHE A 67 -3.46 -10.75 -0.77
CA PHE A 67 -3.58 -11.78 0.25
C PHE A 67 -2.96 -11.33 1.58
N ILE A 68 -1.73 -10.82 1.57
CA ILE A 68 -1.05 -10.32 2.78
C ILE A 68 -1.82 -9.16 3.42
N ILE A 69 -2.29 -8.19 2.62
CA ILE A 69 -3.05 -7.03 3.12
C ILE A 69 -4.34 -7.47 3.84
N ILE A 70 -5.01 -8.51 3.35
CA ILE A 70 -6.23 -9.03 3.97
C ILE A 70 -5.90 -9.78 5.27
N TRP A 71 -4.86 -10.61 5.29
CA TRP A 71 -4.55 -11.46 6.45
C TRP A 71 -3.77 -10.76 7.55
N LEU A 72 -2.96 -9.76 7.22
CA LEU A 72 -2.10 -9.06 8.19
C LEU A 72 -2.85 -8.40 9.36
N PRO A 73 -4.06 -7.83 9.19
CA PRO A 73 -4.83 -7.24 10.31
C PRO A 73 -5.46 -8.26 11.25
N PHE A 74 -5.47 -9.55 10.91
CA PHE A 74 -6.08 -10.56 11.77
C PHE A 74 -5.23 -10.79 13.04
N PRO A 75 -5.90 -11.02 14.20
CA PRO A 75 -5.19 -11.29 15.44
C PRO A 75 -4.51 -12.66 15.39
N PRO A 76 -3.32 -12.79 16.02
CA PRO A 76 -2.54 -14.04 15.97
C PRO A 76 -3.08 -15.14 16.90
N TYR A 77 -3.98 -14.81 17.82
CA TYR A 77 -4.48 -15.73 18.83
C TYR A 77 -6.01 -15.73 18.93
N LEU A 78 -6.57 -16.90 19.22
CA LEU A 78 -7.98 -17.10 19.55
C LEU A 78 -8.10 -17.58 21.01
N PRO A 79 -9.10 -17.12 21.80
CA PRO A 79 -10.16 -16.17 21.46
C PRO A 79 -9.67 -14.71 21.38
N VAL A 80 -10.31 -13.93 20.52
CA VAL A 80 -9.96 -12.50 20.36
C VAL A 80 -10.45 -11.73 21.57
N THR A 81 -9.53 -11.14 22.31
CA THR A 81 -9.79 -10.25 23.44
C THR A 81 -9.32 -8.84 23.10
N GLY A 82 -9.79 -7.83 23.84
CA GLY A 82 -9.33 -6.46 23.67
C GLY A 82 -7.80 -6.28 23.80
N GLU A 83 -7.13 -7.19 24.51
CA GLU A 83 -5.69 -7.20 24.67
C GLU A 83 -4.94 -7.85 23.50
N ASN A 84 -5.58 -8.80 22.80
CA ASN A 84 -4.99 -9.56 21.68
C ASN A 84 -5.39 -9.01 20.32
N MET A 85 -6.30 -8.04 20.28
CA MET A 85 -6.78 -7.47 19.02
C MET A 85 -5.66 -6.71 18.31
N ASN A 86 -5.51 -6.98 17.00
CA ASN A 86 -4.61 -6.21 16.18
C ASN A 86 -5.27 -4.90 15.74
N TYR A 87 -4.95 -3.82 16.42
CA TYR A 87 -5.52 -2.49 16.15
C TYR A 87 -5.00 -1.86 14.84
N SER A 88 -4.06 -2.47 14.15
CA SER A 88 -3.51 -1.92 12.90
C SER A 88 -4.56 -1.80 11.80
N GLY A 89 -5.48 -2.76 11.70
CA GLY A 89 -6.57 -2.73 10.70
C GLY A 89 -7.48 -1.51 10.83
N PRO A 90 -8.14 -1.30 11.99
CA PRO A 90 -8.97 -0.12 12.23
C PRO A 90 -8.23 1.21 12.07
N ILE A 91 -7.00 1.31 12.56
CA ILE A 91 -6.18 2.53 12.44
C ILE A 91 -5.87 2.81 10.96
N PHE A 92 -5.45 1.79 10.22
CA PHE A 92 -5.15 1.92 8.80
C PHE A 92 -6.40 2.29 7.99
N GLY A 93 -7.54 1.65 8.28
CA GLY A 93 -8.82 1.98 7.67
C GLY A 93 -9.22 3.44 7.90
N PHE A 94 -9.06 3.94 9.13
CA PHE A 94 -9.33 5.34 9.45
C PHE A 94 -8.41 6.30 8.66
N VAL A 95 -7.11 6.03 8.59
CA VAL A 95 -6.15 6.85 7.83
C VAL A 95 -6.49 6.83 6.34
N LEU A 96 -6.85 5.67 5.76
CA LEU A 96 -7.28 5.59 4.37
C LEU A 96 -8.55 6.39 4.11
N CYS A 97 -9.55 6.29 4.97
CA CYS A 97 -10.78 7.08 4.84
C CYS A 97 -10.48 8.58 4.90
N ALA A 98 -9.64 9.01 5.84
CA ALA A 98 -9.23 10.41 5.95
C ALA A 98 -8.49 10.89 4.69
N ALA A 99 -7.56 10.09 4.16
CA ALA A 99 -6.84 10.41 2.94
C ALA A 99 -7.76 10.48 1.71
N LEU A 100 -8.73 9.57 1.60
CA LEU A 100 -9.72 9.61 0.52
C LEU A 100 -10.63 10.83 0.61
N LEU A 101 -11.05 11.21 1.81
CA LEU A 101 -11.84 12.42 2.04
C LEU A 101 -11.05 13.67 1.67
N ASP A 102 -9.79 13.77 2.12
CA ASP A 102 -8.91 14.88 1.74
C ASP A 102 -8.74 14.98 0.22
N TRP A 103 -8.49 13.85 -0.45
CA TRP A 103 -8.40 13.79 -1.90
C TRP A 103 -9.69 14.26 -2.58
N PHE A 104 -10.85 13.82 -2.09
CA PHE A 104 -12.14 14.16 -2.69
C PHE A 104 -12.49 15.64 -2.53
N PHE A 105 -12.17 16.25 -1.36
CA PHE A 105 -12.51 17.63 -1.06
C PHE A 105 -11.50 18.64 -1.63
N TRP A 106 -10.20 18.34 -1.53
CA TRP A 106 -9.14 19.30 -1.87
C TRP A 106 -8.04 18.74 -2.77
N GLY A 107 -7.61 17.50 -2.57
CA GLY A 107 -6.44 16.93 -3.21
C GLY A 107 -6.52 16.95 -4.73
N HIS A 108 -7.62 16.51 -5.31
CA HIS A 108 -7.79 16.43 -6.77
C HIS A 108 -7.79 17.81 -7.47
N LYS A 109 -8.12 18.88 -6.76
CA LYS A 109 -8.13 20.25 -7.30
C LYS A 109 -6.75 20.91 -7.28
N ARG A 110 -5.87 20.49 -6.38
CA ARG A 110 -4.53 21.04 -6.21
C ARG A 110 -3.44 20.21 -6.89
N PHE A 111 -3.75 18.96 -7.24
CA PHE A 111 -2.79 18.07 -7.83
C PHE A 111 -2.56 18.44 -9.31
N SER A 112 -1.34 18.90 -9.61
CA SER A 112 -0.84 19.05 -10.96
C SER A 112 0.19 17.96 -11.25
N VAL A 113 0.02 17.25 -12.36
CA VAL A 113 0.99 16.24 -12.78
C VAL A 113 2.25 16.95 -13.25
N PRO A 114 3.44 16.70 -12.68
CA PRO A 114 4.67 17.27 -13.18
C PRO A 114 4.92 16.75 -14.61
N THR A 115 4.76 17.62 -15.59
CA THR A 115 5.07 17.34 -16.99
C THR A 115 6.58 17.53 -17.21
N LYS A 116 7.18 16.73 -18.08
CA LYS A 116 8.62 16.82 -18.42
C LYS A 116 9.08 18.23 -18.84
N SER A 117 8.17 19.04 -19.38
CA SER A 117 8.45 20.42 -19.76
C SER A 117 8.80 21.33 -18.59
N SER A 118 8.24 21.09 -17.40
CA SER A 118 8.52 21.94 -16.22
C SER A 118 9.88 21.65 -15.56
N VAL A 119 10.50 20.52 -15.87
CA VAL A 119 11.79 20.12 -15.28
C VAL A 119 12.97 20.72 -16.08
N PHE A 120 12.77 21.09 -17.33
CA PHE A 120 13.81 21.64 -18.20
C PHE A 120 13.77 23.18 -18.35
N GLU A 121 12.79 23.85 -17.73
CA GLU A 121 12.70 25.32 -17.72
C GLU A 121 13.46 25.98 -16.54
N GLU A 122 13.99 25.17 -15.60
CA GLU A 122 14.78 25.68 -14.46
C GLU A 122 16.31 25.56 -14.62
N GLU A 123 16.84 25.17 -15.81
CA GLU A 123 18.25 25.23 -16.16
C GLU A 123 18.52 26.34 -17.19
#